data_f96206c1e1be5f09e23492a22b40b9a3
#
_entry.id   f96206c1e1be5f09e23492a22b40b9a3
#
_cell.length_a   1.000
_cell.length_b   1.000
_cell.length_c   1.000
_cell.angle_alpha   90.00
_cell.angle_beta   90.00
_cell.angle_gamma   90.00
#
_symmetry.space_group_name_H-M   'P 1'
#
loop_
_entity.id
_entity.type
_entity.pdbx_description
1 polymer ?
#
loop_
_entity_poly.entity_id
_entity_poly.type
_entity_poly.pdbx_seq_one_letter_code
_entity_poly.pdbx_strand_id
1 'polypeptide(L)'
;MGNLTEKKKLINKRDKVLSRGNKKLPQFPKTIAGLEESSSEWNFKKAAHLLRRTTIGPTYSEITESVKDGLDKTLNKLLDDTQKTFNPPLNFLDEEDPETPLGETWVNAERKKNDSKRENSYAAWRVSLILDKNEPISIRENMALFWQNHFATEAAVVNDARYVYWMHEKFRNNFLGNFKSLVKQVNVDAMMLVYLSGIYNVKEAPNENYARELFELFTVGKGPIDGVDSYTYYTESDIIEASKILTGWQVKQNFSGSERQYFNQERHDTSRKTFSSKFSNKTISNNNEKEHEDLIDLIFESDRAVSYTHLTLPTICSV
;
A
#
# COMPACT_ATOMS: atom_id res chain seq x y z
N MET A 1 33.56 1.38 25.50
CA MET A 1 33.90 0.97 24.11
C MET A 1 32.92 -0.04 23.47
N GLY A 2 31.94 -0.59 24.20
CA GLY A 2 30.94 -1.55 23.66
C GLY A 2 29.87 -1.00 22.74
N ASN A 3 29.64 0.32 22.73
CA ASN A 3 28.46 0.95 22.14
C ASN A 3 28.54 1.19 20.61
N LEU A 4 29.73 1.24 20.04
CA LEU A 4 29.92 1.50 18.59
C LEU A 4 29.70 0.25 17.74
N THR A 5 29.98 -0.93 18.27
CA THR A 5 29.85 -2.21 17.55
C THR A 5 28.39 -2.65 17.44
N GLU A 6 27.57 -2.38 18.45
CA GLU A 6 26.13 -2.66 18.44
C GLU A 6 25.36 -1.69 17.54
N LYS A 7 25.72 -0.40 17.54
CA LYS A 7 25.17 0.60 16.61
C LYS A 7 25.41 0.22 15.15
N LYS A 8 26.61 -0.30 14.81
CA LYS A 8 26.91 -0.82 13.47
C LYS A 8 26.07 -2.04 13.10
N LYS A 9 25.73 -2.92 14.06
CA LYS A 9 24.87 -4.08 13.80
C LYS A 9 23.41 -3.70 13.49
N LEU A 10 22.87 -2.68 14.15
CA LEU A 10 21.52 -2.16 13.88
C LEU A 10 21.41 -1.53 12.50
N ILE A 11 22.39 -0.70 12.11
CA ILE A 11 22.45 -0.08 10.77
C ILE A 11 22.55 -1.18 9.71
N ASN A 12 23.45 -2.15 9.89
CA ASN A 12 23.60 -3.27 8.94
C ASN A 12 22.37 -4.18 8.86
N LYS A 13 21.58 -4.29 9.94
CA LYS A 13 20.35 -5.09 9.94
C LYS A 13 19.18 -4.36 9.27
N ARG A 14 19.07 -3.04 9.45
CA ARG A 14 18.16 -2.17 8.72
C ARG A 14 18.44 -2.22 7.21
N ASP A 15 19.70 -2.13 6.82
CA ASP A 15 20.13 -2.25 5.42
C ASP A 15 19.79 -3.63 4.84
N LYS A 16 19.86 -4.70 5.65
CA LYS A 16 19.55 -6.08 5.24
C LYS A 16 18.05 -6.34 5.10
N VAL A 17 17.20 -5.71 5.91
CA VAL A 17 15.73 -5.76 5.76
C VAL A 17 15.29 -5.00 4.51
N LEU A 18 15.94 -3.88 4.21
CA LEU A 18 15.65 -3.06 3.03
C LEU A 18 16.28 -3.60 1.73
N SER A 19 17.29 -4.50 1.82
CA SER A 19 18.04 -5.02 0.66
C SER A 19 17.51 -6.33 0.07
N ARG A 20 16.34 -6.81 0.47
CA ARG A 20 15.74 -8.06 -0.03
C ARG A 20 15.28 -8.05 -1.51
N GLY A 21 15.41 -6.94 -2.19
CA GLY A 21 15.40 -6.91 -3.65
C GLY A 21 16.82 -6.63 -4.15
N ASN A 22 17.34 -7.44 -5.05
CA ASN A 22 18.72 -7.43 -5.59
C ASN A 22 19.17 -6.13 -6.30
N LYS A 23 18.76 -4.96 -5.81
CA LYS A 23 19.24 -3.64 -6.26
C LYS A 23 19.76 -2.86 -5.07
N LYS A 24 20.99 -2.32 -5.20
CA LYS A 24 21.53 -1.35 -4.24
C LYS A 24 20.50 -0.22 -4.10
N LEU A 25 19.90 -0.13 -2.91
CA LEU A 25 19.06 1.01 -2.56
C LEU A 25 19.91 2.29 -2.65
N PRO A 26 19.32 3.43 -3.06
CA PRO A 26 19.98 4.73 -2.93
C PRO A 26 20.49 4.86 -1.49
N GLN A 27 21.73 5.29 -1.33
CA GLN A 27 22.24 5.58 0.01
C GLN A 27 21.50 6.83 0.50
N PHE A 28 20.50 6.63 1.33
CA PHE A 28 19.91 7.74 2.08
C PHE A 28 21.00 8.37 2.96
N PRO A 29 20.98 9.70 3.15
CA PRO A 29 21.87 10.33 4.09
C PRO A 29 21.76 9.61 5.43
N LYS A 30 22.91 9.28 6.03
CA LYS A 30 22.99 8.50 7.28
C LYS A 30 22.34 9.20 8.49
N THR A 31 21.98 10.46 8.32
CA THR A 31 21.25 11.28 9.28
C THR A 31 20.20 12.09 8.56
N ILE A 32 18.94 11.90 8.93
CA ILE A 32 17.90 12.87 8.61
C ILE A 32 18.20 14.07 9.50
N ALA A 33 18.45 15.23 8.92
CA ALA A 33 18.75 16.45 9.68
C ALA A 33 17.66 16.69 10.74
N GLY A 34 18.04 16.77 12.01
CA GLY A 34 17.15 16.96 13.14
C GLY A 34 16.69 15.69 13.87
N LEU A 35 17.12 14.49 13.45
CA LEU A 35 16.88 13.25 14.19
C LEU A 35 18.20 12.70 14.73
N GLU A 36 18.47 12.99 16.01
CA GLU A 36 19.58 12.39 16.72
C GLU A 36 19.16 11.07 17.36
N GLU A 37 20.07 10.09 17.38
CA GLU A 37 19.86 8.86 18.13
C GLU A 37 19.67 9.15 19.61
N SER A 38 18.61 8.61 20.21
CA SER A 38 18.40 8.73 21.66
C SER A 38 19.50 7.99 22.42
N SER A 39 20.36 8.75 23.11
CA SER A 39 21.42 8.23 23.98
C SER A 39 20.92 7.81 25.37
N SER A 40 19.65 8.05 25.67
CA SER A 40 19.10 7.82 27.01
C SER A 40 18.68 6.35 27.21
N GLU A 41 18.72 5.89 28.47
CA GLU A 41 18.39 4.54 28.88
C GLU A 41 17.00 4.07 28.41
N TRP A 42 16.88 2.82 27.95
CA TRP A 42 15.63 2.19 27.59
C TRP A 42 14.80 1.89 28.85
N ASN A 43 13.57 2.37 28.90
CA ASN A 43 12.68 2.24 30.04
C ASN A 43 11.22 2.17 29.63
N PHE A 44 10.30 1.99 30.59
CA PHE A 44 8.86 1.85 30.35
C PHE A 44 8.27 3.01 29.53
N LYS A 45 8.64 4.26 29.81
CA LYS A 45 8.12 5.44 29.09
C LYS A 45 8.50 5.38 27.62
N LYS A 46 9.73 4.98 27.29
CA LYS A 46 10.21 4.87 25.92
C LYS A 46 9.62 3.67 25.19
N ALA A 47 9.52 2.52 25.86
CA ALA A 47 8.84 1.35 25.32
C ALA A 47 7.37 1.67 25.01
N ALA A 48 6.66 2.30 25.95
CA ALA A 48 5.29 2.75 25.75
C ALA A 48 5.16 3.75 24.59
N HIS A 49 6.10 4.69 24.48
CA HIS A 49 6.10 5.65 23.37
C HIS A 49 6.29 4.94 22.03
N LEU A 50 7.30 4.08 21.91
CA LEU A 50 7.57 3.31 20.69
C LEU A 50 6.35 2.48 20.28
N LEU A 51 5.80 1.66 21.19
CA LEU A 51 4.71 0.76 20.88
C LEU A 51 3.42 1.51 20.52
N ARG A 52 3.10 2.62 21.20
CA ARG A 52 1.92 3.45 20.86
C ARG A 52 2.03 4.10 19.49
N ARG A 53 3.24 4.32 18.96
CA ARG A 53 3.46 4.91 17.62
C ARG A 53 3.55 3.84 16.54
N THR A 54 3.84 2.61 16.88
CA THR A 54 4.12 1.54 15.91
C THR A 54 3.06 0.43 15.89
N THR A 55 2.25 0.33 16.95
CA THR A 55 1.18 -0.69 17.04
C THR A 55 -0.16 -0.03 17.34
N ILE A 56 -1.24 -0.79 17.24
CA ILE A 56 -2.59 -0.33 17.58
C ILE A 56 -2.94 -0.79 18.99
N GLY A 57 -2.87 0.15 19.97
CA GLY A 57 -3.29 -0.08 21.36
C GLY A 57 -2.46 -1.12 22.13
N PRO A 58 -1.17 -0.85 22.38
CA PRO A 58 -0.32 -1.78 23.15
C PRO A 58 -0.83 -1.96 24.58
N THR A 59 -0.82 -3.20 25.06
CA THR A 59 -1.17 -3.55 26.44
C THR A 59 -0.04 -3.23 27.40
N TYR A 60 -0.36 -3.17 28.70
CA TYR A 60 0.65 -3.02 29.75
C TYR A 60 1.66 -4.18 29.74
N SER A 61 1.21 -5.41 29.46
CA SER A 61 2.06 -6.59 29.36
C SER A 61 3.07 -6.46 28.22
N GLU A 62 2.62 -6.07 27.02
CA GLU A 62 3.50 -5.87 25.85
C GLU A 62 4.54 -4.79 26.11
N ILE A 63 4.16 -3.69 26.76
CA ILE A 63 5.12 -2.63 27.12
C ILE A 63 6.14 -3.15 28.13
N THR A 64 5.70 -3.89 29.16
CA THR A 64 6.59 -4.44 30.20
C THR A 64 7.54 -5.49 29.63
N GLU A 65 7.07 -6.34 28.72
CA GLU A 65 7.90 -7.31 28.01
C GLU A 65 8.96 -6.61 27.15
N SER A 66 8.56 -5.55 26.42
CA SER A 66 9.47 -4.76 25.61
C SER A 66 10.57 -4.08 26.44
N VAL A 67 10.27 -3.67 27.69
CA VAL A 67 11.30 -3.17 28.62
C VAL A 67 12.31 -4.25 28.95
N LYS A 68 11.85 -5.47 29.26
CA LYS A 68 12.71 -6.62 29.56
C LYS A 68 13.55 -7.05 28.38
N ASP A 69 12.97 -7.01 27.18
CA ASP A 69 13.63 -7.39 25.93
C ASP A 69 14.72 -6.40 25.50
N GLY A 70 14.60 -5.15 25.91
CA GLY A 70 15.45 -4.08 25.41
C GLY A 70 15.04 -3.58 24.02
N LEU A 71 15.62 -2.46 23.59
CA LEU A 71 15.26 -1.77 22.35
C LEU A 71 15.46 -2.66 21.12
N ASP A 72 16.62 -3.29 20.99
CA ASP A 72 16.99 -4.06 19.79
C ASP A 72 16.06 -5.25 19.54
N LYS A 73 15.74 -6.00 20.60
CA LYS A 73 14.83 -7.15 20.48
C LYS A 73 13.39 -6.70 20.21
N THR A 74 12.97 -5.58 20.81
CA THR A 74 11.66 -4.96 20.54
C THR A 74 11.55 -4.55 19.08
N LEU A 75 12.57 -3.87 18.53
CA LEU A 75 12.60 -3.48 17.12
C LEU A 75 12.60 -4.70 16.18
N ASN A 76 13.33 -5.77 16.53
CA ASN A 76 13.33 -7.00 15.75
C ASN A 76 11.95 -7.66 15.69
N LYS A 77 11.20 -7.68 16.79
CA LYS A 77 9.82 -8.18 16.83
C LYS A 77 8.90 -7.31 15.98
N LEU A 78 8.96 -5.98 16.14
CA LEU A 78 8.13 -5.03 15.40
C LEU A 78 8.31 -5.13 13.87
N LEU A 79 9.56 -5.39 13.43
CA LEU A 79 9.94 -5.41 12.01
C LEU A 79 10.07 -6.83 11.45
N ASP A 80 9.55 -7.83 12.15
CA ASP A 80 9.56 -9.21 11.67
C ASP A 80 8.54 -9.38 10.55
N ASP A 81 9.03 -9.66 9.34
CA ASP A 81 8.23 -9.90 8.14
C ASP A 81 7.95 -11.39 7.88
N THR A 82 8.52 -12.28 8.70
CA THR A 82 8.31 -13.73 8.59
C THR A 82 7.00 -14.20 9.20
N GLN A 83 6.20 -13.27 9.73
CA GLN A 83 4.96 -13.58 10.42
C GLN A 83 3.93 -14.26 9.54
N LYS A 84 3.19 -15.13 10.21
CA LYS A 84 2.21 -16.07 9.68
C LYS A 84 1.14 -15.43 8.78
N THR A 85 0.66 -16.22 7.85
CA THR A 85 -0.65 -16.01 7.24
C THR A 85 -1.73 -16.12 8.31
N PHE A 86 -2.46 -15.03 8.53
CA PHE A 86 -3.65 -15.08 9.37
C PHE A 86 -4.77 -15.81 8.64
N ASN A 87 -5.61 -16.50 9.39
CA ASN A 87 -6.81 -17.08 8.82
C ASN A 87 -7.68 -15.96 8.21
N PRO A 88 -8.21 -16.17 7.01
CA PRO A 88 -9.08 -15.18 6.38
C PRO A 88 -10.39 -15.03 7.17
N PRO A 89 -11.16 -13.95 6.94
CA PRO A 89 -12.47 -13.77 7.56
C PRO A 89 -13.41 -14.92 7.17
N LEU A 90 -14.24 -15.32 8.13
CA LEU A 90 -15.19 -16.41 7.98
C LEU A 90 -16.62 -15.87 7.92
N ASN A 91 -17.53 -16.61 7.30
CA ASN A 91 -18.94 -16.32 7.38
C ASN A 91 -19.47 -16.66 8.78
N PHE A 92 -19.90 -15.66 9.54
CA PHE A 92 -20.54 -15.79 10.85
C PHE A 92 -21.98 -15.29 10.87
N LEU A 93 -22.45 -14.66 9.79
CA LEU A 93 -23.65 -13.83 9.80
C LEU A 93 -24.68 -14.24 8.76
N ASP A 94 -24.33 -15.11 7.83
CA ASP A 94 -25.18 -15.45 6.70
C ASP A 94 -25.39 -16.96 6.60
N GLU A 95 -26.41 -17.46 7.28
CA GLU A 95 -26.83 -18.89 7.23
C GLU A 95 -27.37 -19.27 5.85
N GLU A 96 -27.83 -18.28 5.08
CA GLU A 96 -28.44 -18.48 3.77
C GLU A 96 -27.42 -18.28 2.61
N ASP A 97 -26.13 -18.10 2.89
CA ASP A 97 -25.11 -18.01 1.85
C ASP A 97 -24.85 -19.39 1.24
N PRO A 98 -25.33 -19.68 0.03
CA PRO A 98 -25.20 -21.00 -0.58
C PRO A 98 -23.75 -21.32 -0.97
N GLU A 99 -22.91 -20.28 -1.16
CA GLU A 99 -21.52 -20.40 -1.60
C GLU A 99 -20.55 -20.49 -0.44
N THR A 100 -20.99 -20.08 0.76
CA THR A 100 -20.11 -20.03 1.93
C THR A 100 -20.87 -20.42 3.19
N PRO A 101 -20.90 -21.68 3.58
CA PRO A 101 -21.48 -22.12 4.85
C PRO A 101 -20.91 -21.38 6.06
N LEU A 102 -21.67 -21.33 7.17
CA LEU A 102 -21.18 -20.76 8.42
C LEU A 102 -19.85 -21.41 8.84
N GLY A 103 -18.91 -20.60 9.24
CA GLY A 103 -17.56 -21.02 9.66
C GLY A 103 -16.58 -21.23 8.51
N GLU A 104 -16.98 -21.04 7.26
CA GLU A 104 -16.09 -21.09 6.11
C GLU A 104 -15.75 -19.70 5.58
N THR A 105 -14.65 -19.59 4.83
CA THR A 105 -14.18 -18.30 4.29
C THR A 105 -14.85 -17.99 2.95
N TRP A 106 -15.29 -16.73 2.82
CA TRP A 106 -15.92 -16.21 1.61
C TRP A 106 -14.96 -15.47 0.66
N VAL A 107 -13.69 -15.35 0.99
CA VAL A 107 -12.76 -14.47 0.26
C VAL A 107 -12.54 -14.85 -1.21
N ASN A 108 -12.82 -16.10 -1.56
CA ASN A 108 -12.77 -16.61 -2.93
C ASN A 108 -14.12 -17.16 -3.43
N ALA A 109 -15.20 -16.97 -2.65
CA ALA A 109 -16.53 -17.43 -3.04
C ALA A 109 -17.09 -16.57 -4.21
N GLU A 110 -18.17 -17.00 -4.82
CA GLU A 110 -18.84 -16.23 -5.87
C GLU A 110 -19.36 -14.87 -5.35
N ARG A 111 -19.49 -13.92 -6.28
CA ARG A 111 -20.01 -12.59 -5.95
C ARG A 111 -21.46 -12.67 -5.50
N LYS A 112 -21.77 -12.00 -4.39
CA LYS A 112 -23.15 -11.77 -3.95
C LYS A 112 -23.68 -10.43 -4.42
N LYS A 113 -24.96 -10.36 -4.71
CA LYS A 113 -25.63 -9.12 -5.09
C LYS A 113 -25.70 -8.12 -3.92
N ASN A 114 -25.84 -8.63 -2.70
CA ASN A 114 -25.78 -7.85 -1.46
C ASN A 114 -24.68 -8.44 -0.58
N ASP A 115 -23.60 -7.70 -0.40
CA ASP A 115 -22.40 -8.19 0.26
C ASP A 115 -22.24 -7.69 1.71
N SER A 116 -23.25 -6.99 2.24
CA SER A 116 -23.20 -6.34 3.56
C SER A 116 -22.82 -7.28 4.72
N LYS A 117 -23.26 -8.55 4.68
CA LYS A 117 -22.89 -9.54 5.70
C LYS A 117 -21.41 -9.92 5.63
N ARG A 118 -20.85 -10.03 4.41
CA ARG A 118 -19.42 -10.27 4.22
C ARG A 118 -18.59 -9.02 4.59
N GLU A 119 -19.09 -7.82 4.29
CA GLU A 119 -18.46 -6.56 4.73
C GLU A 119 -18.41 -6.47 6.27
N ASN A 120 -19.48 -6.82 6.96
CA ASN A 120 -19.52 -6.88 8.42
C ASN A 120 -18.56 -7.94 8.98
N SER A 121 -18.50 -9.11 8.34
CA SER A 121 -17.54 -10.16 8.69
C SER A 121 -16.09 -9.69 8.51
N TYR A 122 -15.79 -8.99 7.42
CA TYR A 122 -14.49 -8.37 7.19
C TYR A 122 -14.15 -7.35 8.28
N ALA A 123 -15.09 -6.47 8.64
CA ALA A 123 -14.88 -5.48 9.70
C ALA A 123 -14.58 -6.14 11.05
N ALA A 124 -15.34 -7.18 11.41
CA ALA A 124 -15.10 -7.96 12.63
C ALA A 124 -13.73 -8.66 12.61
N TRP A 125 -13.36 -9.25 11.49
CA TRP A 125 -12.04 -9.86 11.30
C TRP A 125 -10.91 -8.83 11.44
N ARG A 126 -11.05 -7.63 10.87
CA ARG A 126 -10.08 -6.55 11.05
C ARG A 126 -9.88 -6.19 12.52
N VAL A 127 -10.97 -6.09 13.27
CA VAL A 127 -10.91 -5.83 14.70
C VAL A 127 -10.24 -7.00 15.44
N SER A 128 -10.50 -8.25 15.06
CA SER A 128 -9.86 -9.41 15.69
C SER A 128 -8.35 -9.42 15.51
N LEU A 129 -7.81 -9.01 14.35
CA LEU A 129 -6.36 -8.88 14.13
C LEU A 129 -5.70 -7.88 15.08
N ILE A 130 -6.42 -6.82 15.45
CA ILE A 130 -5.93 -5.79 16.37
C ILE A 130 -6.02 -6.27 17.83
N LEU A 131 -7.07 -7.02 18.15
CA LEU A 131 -7.34 -7.50 19.51
C LEU A 131 -6.62 -8.80 19.86
N ASP A 132 -6.12 -9.55 18.88
CA ASP A 132 -5.36 -10.77 19.16
C ASP A 132 -4.02 -10.45 19.78
N LYS A 133 -3.91 -10.73 21.09
CA LYS A 133 -2.69 -10.51 21.90
C LYS A 133 -1.85 -11.77 22.06
N ASN A 134 -2.18 -12.85 21.39
CA ASN A 134 -1.38 -14.06 21.32
C ASN A 134 -0.27 -13.98 20.27
N GLU A 135 -0.40 -13.06 19.30
CA GLU A 135 0.63 -12.82 18.30
C GLU A 135 1.69 -11.84 18.82
N PRO A 136 2.94 -11.97 18.36
CA PRO A 136 4.00 -11.02 18.68
C PRO A 136 3.66 -9.61 18.24
N ILE A 137 4.16 -8.60 18.96
CA ILE A 137 4.01 -7.20 18.58
C ILE A 137 4.56 -6.97 17.15
N SER A 138 3.80 -6.27 16.30
CA SER A 138 4.19 -5.97 14.93
C SER A 138 3.69 -4.59 14.51
N ILE A 139 4.43 -3.94 13.63
CA ILE A 139 4.00 -2.70 12.96
C ILE A 139 3.02 -2.98 11.81
N ARG A 140 2.79 -4.22 11.43
CA ARG A 140 2.05 -4.65 10.22
C ARG A 140 0.67 -4.02 10.10
N GLU A 141 -0.18 -4.14 11.12
CA GLU A 141 -1.55 -3.63 11.05
C GLU A 141 -1.58 -2.09 11.00
N ASN A 142 -0.65 -1.42 11.70
CA ASN A 142 -0.53 0.03 11.64
C ASN A 142 -0.06 0.50 10.24
N MET A 143 0.89 -0.21 9.63
CA MET A 143 1.32 0.08 8.27
C MET A 143 0.27 -0.27 7.22
N ALA A 144 -0.50 -1.33 7.41
CA ALA A 144 -1.62 -1.66 6.53
C ALA A 144 -2.70 -0.57 6.59
N LEU A 145 -3.00 -0.05 7.78
CA LEU A 145 -3.90 1.10 7.95
C LEU A 145 -3.34 2.37 7.29
N PHE A 146 -2.04 2.62 7.44
CA PHE A 146 -1.36 3.72 6.76
C PHE A 146 -1.53 3.63 5.23
N TRP A 147 -1.24 2.49 4.63
CA TRP A 147 -1.39 2.29 3.18
C TRP A 147 -2.85 2.38 2.73
N GLN A 148 -3.79 1.88 3.54
CA GLN A 148 -5.23 2.03 3.26
C GLN A 148 -5.67 3.51 3.24
N ASN A 149 -5.13 4.32 4.13
CA ASN A 149 -5.40 5.76 4.14
C ASN A 149 -4.72 6.51 2.99
N HIS A 150 -3.54 6.05 2.57
CA HIS A 150 -2.83 6.62 1.42
C HIS A 150 -3.52 6.28 0.10
N PHE A 151 -3.91 5.02 -0.11
CA PHE A 151 -4.68 4.55 -1.27
C PHE A 151 -6.16 4.49 -0.93
N ALA A 152 -6.72 5.64 -0.53
CA ALA A 152 -8.08 5.72 -0.03
C ALA A 152 -9.10 5.18 -1.04
N THR A 153 -9.91 4.24 -0.58
CA THR A 153 -11.02 3.62 -1.32
C THR A 153 -12.21 3.44 -0.40
N GLU A 154 -13.41 3.42 -0.96
CA GLU A 154 -14.65 3.26 -0.20
C GLU A 154 -15.31 1.90 -0.51
N ALA A 155 -15.43 1.04 0.52
CA ALA A 155 -15.99 -0.29 0.39
C ALA A 155 -17.43 -0.28 -0.14
N ALA A 156 -18.26 0.68 0.33
CA ALA A 156 -19.65 0.81 -0.10
C ALA A 156 -19.79 1.16 -1.60
N VAL A 157 -18.83 1.87 -2.20
CA VAL A 157 -18.81 2.15 -3.64
C VAL A 157 -18.42 0.91 -4.44
N VAL A 158 -17.43 0.16 -3.95
CA VAL A 158 -16.95 -1.07 -4.60
C VAL A 158 -17.96 -2.20 -4.48
N ASN A 159 -18.65 -2.29 -3.33
CA ASN A 159 -19.72 -3.26 -3.04
C ASN A 159 -19.30 -4.71 -3.37
N ASP A 160 -18.09 -5.08 -2.95
CA ASP A 160 -17.53 -6.42 -3.04
C ASP A 160 -16.48 -6.62 -1.93
N ALA A 161 -16.86 -7.27 -0.83
CA ALA A 161 -16.00 -7.48 0.33
C ALA A 161 -14.73 -8.27 0.00
N ARG A 162 -14.77 -9.11 -1.07
CA ARG A 162 -13.61 -9.89 -1.51
C ARG A 162 -12.50 -8.98 -2.04
N TYR A 163 -12.83 -7.95 -2.82
CA TYR A 163 -11.85 -6.98 -3.30
C TYR A 163 -11.28 -6.16 -2.14
N VAL A 164 -12.13 -5.77 -1.18
CA VAL A 164 -11.72 -5.05 0.04
C VAL A 164 -10.72 -5.88 0.85
N TYR A 165 -11.02 -7.16 1.09
CA TYR A 165 -10.14 -8.08 1.80
C TYR A 165 -8.78 -8.22 1.09
N TRP A 166 -8.77 -8.49 -0.21
CA TRP A 166 -7.54 -8.74 -0.94
C TRP A 166 -6.66 -7.49 -1.10
N MET A 167 -7.26 -6.30 -1.22
CA MET A 167 -6.51 -5.05 -1.18
C MET A 167 -5.83 -4.87 0.18
N HIS A 168 -6.54 -5.16 1.27
CA HIS A 168 -5.98 -5.10 2.61
C HIS A 168 -4.85 -6.10 2.82
N GLU A 169 -5.01 -7.35 2.37
CA GLU A 169 -3.95 -8.36 2.41
C GLU A 169 -2.71 -7.91 1.61
N LYS A 170 -2.91 -7.23 0.48
CA LYS A 170 -1.81 -6.62 -0.28
C LYS A 170 -1.03 -5.62 0.56
N PHE A 171 -1.71 -4.75 1.31
CA PHE A 171 -1.06 -3.80 2.23
C PHE A 171 -0.33 -4.51 3.36
N ARG A 172 -0.93 -5.53 3.96
CA ARG A 172 -0.32 -6.34 5.02
C ARG A 172 0.94 -7.07 4.54
N ASN A 173 0.91 -7.61 3.33
CA ASN A 173 2.05 -8.33 2.76
C ASN A 173 3.17 -7.41 2.27
N ASN A 174 2.90 -6.11 2.08
CA ASN A 174 3.87 -5.11 1.66
C ASN A 174 4.18 -4.07 2.75
N PHE A 175 3.91 -4.35 4.02
CA PHE A 175 4.04 -3.38 5.10
C PHE A 175 5.47 -2.85 5.31
N LEU A 176 6.50 -3.62 4.96
CA LEU A 176 7.91 -3.24 4.92
C LEU A 176 8.48 -3.28 3.49
N GLY A 177 7.60 -3.37 2.48
CA GLY A 177 7.97 -3.51 1.08
C GLY A 177 8.47 -2.20 0.46
N ASN A 178 8.83 -2.29 -0.82
CA ASN A 178 9.20 -1.15 -1.63
C ASN A 178 7.94 -0.41 -2.11
N PHE A 179 7.86 0.90 -1.86
CA PHE A 179 6.69 1.71 -2.20
C PHE A 179 6.36 1.70 -3.69
N LYS A 180 7.35 1.87 -4.58
CA LYS A 180 7.15 1.79 -6.03
C LYS A 180 6.54 0.45 -6.46
N SER A 181 7.02 -0.65 -5.87
CA SER A 181 6.48 -1.98 -6.13
C SER A 181 5.04 -2.12 -5.62
N LEU A 182 4.72 -1.49 -4.49
CA LEU A 182 3.35 -1.44 -3.98
C LEU A 182 2.44 -0.64 -4.91
N VAL A 183 2.89 0.54 -5.40
CA VAL A 183 2.12 1.36 -6.37
C VAL A 183 1.81 0.56 -7.64
N LYS A 184 2.78 -0.18 -8.19
CA LYS A 184 2.56 -1.05 -9.36
C LYS A 184 1.45 -2.08 -9.12
N GLN A 185 1.45 -2.70 -7.94
CA GLN A 185 0.43 -3.69 -7.58
C GLN A 185 -0.95 -3.08 -7.32
N VAL A 186 -1.00 -1.88 -6.71
CA VAL A 186 -2.23 -1.17 -6.39
C VAL A 186 -2.86 -0.58 -7.64
N ASN A 187 -2.03 -0.11 -8.57
CA ASN A 187 -2.47 0.55 -9.80
C ASN A 187 -3.38 -0.34 -10.68
N VAL A 188 -3.28 -1.64 -10.56
CA VAL A 188 -4.14 -2.59 -11.29
C VAL A 188 -4.96 -3.47 -10.35
N ASP A 189 -5.07 -3.10 -9.07
CA ASP A 189 -5.86 -3.85 -8.10
C ASP A 189 -7.37 -3.74 -8.40
N ALA A 190 -8.09 -4.85 -8.27
CA ALA A 190 -9.51 -4.92 -8.57
C ALA A 190 -10.34 -3.89 -7.79
N MET A 191 -10.04 -3.68 -6.50
CA MET A 191 -10.73 -2.68 -5.69
C MET A 191 -10.50 -1.26 -6.23
N MET A 192 -9.26 -0.92 -6.58
CA MET A 192 -8.89 0.39 -7.12
C MET A 192 -9.52 0.61 -8.52
N LEU A 193 -9.46 -0.40 -9.39
CA LEU A 193 -10.05 -0.34 -10.71
C LEU A 193 -11.57 -0.10 -10.67
N VAL A 194 -12.27 -0.71 -9.71
CA VAL A 194 -13.71 -0.48 -9.53
C VAL A 194 -13.96 0.91 -8.94
N TYR A 195 -13.25 1.26 -7.87
CA TYR A 195 -13.48 2.52 -7.14
C TYR A 195 -13.25 3.76 -8.00
N LEU A 196 -12.19 3.79 -8.80
CA LEU A 196 -11.84 4.91 -9.68
C LEU A 196 -12.34 4.73 -11.12
N SER A 197 -13.28 3.79 -11.34
CA SER A 197 -13.87 3.52 -12.65
C SER A 197 -12.86 3.10 -13.73
N GLY A 198 -11.72 2.56 -13.35
CA GLY A 198 -10.69 2.05 -14.25
C GLY A 198 -11.18 0.91 -15.15
N ILE A 199 -12.18 0.13 -14.69
CA ILE A 199 -12.82 -0.94 -15.48
C ILE A 199 -13.57 -0.40 -16.74
N TYR A 200 -13.90 0.88 -16.77
CA TYR A 200 -14.52 1.56 -17.92
C TYR A 200 -13.49 2.29 -18.79
N ASN A 201 -12.21 2.28 -18.41
CA ASN A 201 -11.14 2.94 -19.15
C ASN A 201 -10.78 2.12 -20.40
N VAL A 202 -11.12 2.64 -21.58
CA VAL A 202 -10.97 1.99 -22.88
C VAL A 202 -10.34 2.92 -23.89
N LYS A 203 -9.69 2.36 -24.92
CA LYS A 203 -8.97 3.13 -25.94
C LYS A 203 -9.85 4.16 -26.69
N GLU A 204 -11.15 3.88 -26.85
CA GLU A 204 -12.10 4.78 -27.50
C GLU A 204 -12.53 5.95 -26.60
N ALA A 205 -12.41 5.80 -25.28
CA ALA A 205 -12.78 6.79 -24.28
C ALA A 205 -11.87 6.66 -23.04
N PRO A 206 -10.61 7.10 -23.12
CA PRO A 206 -9.69 7.05 -21.98
C PRO A 206 -10.23 7.85 -20.79
N ASN A 207 -10.19 7.24 -19.60
CA ASN A 207 -10.70 7.83 -18.36
C ASN A 207 -9.58 8.52 -17.60
N GLU A 208 -9.57 9.84 -17.62
CA GLU A 208 -8.55 10.66 -16.94
C GLU A 208 -8.66 10.63 -15.42
N ASN A 209 -9.83 10.32 -14.86
CA ASN A 209 -10.04 10.39 -13.42
C ASN A 209 -9.02 9.52 -12.67
N TYR A 210 -8.87 8.28 -13.08
CA TYR A 210 -7.92 7.40 -12.44
C TYR A 210 -6.45 7.88 -12.60
N ALA A 211 -6.07 8.30 -13.81
CA ALA A 211 -4.74 8.83 -14.05
C ALA A 211 -4.46 10.06 -13.17
N ARG A 212 -5.44 10.94 -13.01
CA ARG A 212 -5.36 12.13 -12.15
C ARG A 212 -5.13 11.76 -10.69
N GLU A 213 -5.91 10.84 -10.13
CA GLU A 213 -5.74 10.38 -8.75
C GLU A 213 -4.37 9.71 -8.53
N LEU A 214 -3.89 8.94 -9.51
CA LEU A 214 -2.56 8.34 -9.46
C LEU A 214 -1.47 9.40 -9.29
N PHE A 215 -1.55 10.51 -10.03
CA PHE A 215 -0.57 11.58 -9.94
C PHE A 215 -0.79 12.45 -8.69
N GLU A 216 -2.02 12.91 -8.44
CA GLU A 216 -2.32 13.91 -7.41
C GLU A 216 -2.30 13.35 -5.99
N LEU A 217 -2.89 12.19 -5.78
CA LEU A 217 -3.06 11.63 -4.43
C LEU A 217 -2.05 10.55 -4.08
N PHE A 218 -1.63 9.73 -5.06
CA PHE A 218 -0.88 8.53 -4.74
C PHE A 218 0.62 8.65 -4.96
N THR A 219 1.10 9.58 -5.82
CA THR A 219 2.52 9.61 -6.19
C THR A 219 3.21 10.96 -6.07
N VAL A 220 2.90 11.95 -6.91
CA VAL A 220 3.69 13.19 -6.98
C VAL A 220 3.03 14.41 -6.32
N GLY A 221 1.71 14.38 -6.16
CA GLY A 221 0.94 15.54 -5.74
C GLY A 221 0.78 16.59 -6.83
N LYS A 222 -0.21 17.47 -6.68
CA LYS A 222 -0.54 18.47 -7.71
C LYS A 222 0.50 19.60 -7.78
N GLY A 223 0.86 20.12 -6.65
CA GLY A 223 1.66 21.35 -6.55
C GLY A 223 0.90 22.61 -6.98
N PRO A 224 1.51 23.79 -6.88
CA PRO A 224 0.97 25.05 -7.41
C PRO A 224 0.80 25.01 -8.95
N ILE A 225 -0.14 25.80 -9.46
CA ILE A 225 -0.29 26.06 -10.89
C ILE A 225 0.93 26.88 -11.35
N ASP A 226 1.58 26.46 -12.43
CA ASP A 226 2.74 27.14 -13.01
C ASP A 226 2.56 27.53 -14.49
N GLY A 227 1.34 27.36 -15.02
CA GLY A 227 0.98 27.74 -16.40
C GLY A 227 -0.45 27.36 -16.75
N VAL A 228 -0.85 27.59 -17.99
CA VAL A 228 -2.15 27.11 -18.49
C VAL A 228 -2.07 25.59 -18.59
N ASP A 229 -3.02 24.88 -17.98
CA ASP A 229 -3.08 23.43 -17.93
C ASP A 229 -1.77 22.75 -17.47
N SER A 230 -1.04 23.46 -16.61
CA SER A 230 0.26 23.04 -16.09
C SER A 230 0.37 23.28 -14.59
N TYR A 231 0.83 22.26 -13.91
CA TYR A 231 1.14 22.27 -12.48
C TYR A 231 2.64 22.05 -12.27
N THR A 232 3.13 22.29 -11.06
CA THR A 232 4.56 22.15 -10.76
C THR A 232 5.11 20.77 -11.13
N TYR A 233 4.33 19.70 -10.97
CA TYR A 233 4.83 18.33 -11.08
C TYR A 233 4.32 17.54 -12.29
N TYR A 234 3.28 18.00 -12.96
CA TYR A 234 2.73 17.39 -14.19
C TYR A 234 1.91 18.41 -14.99
N THR A 235 1.50 18.06 -16.20
CA THR A 235 0.58 18.82 -17.05
C THR A 235 -0.69 18.02 -17.31
N GLU A 236 -1.76 18.69 -17.78
CA GLU A 236 -2.98 17.99 -18.22
C GLU A 236 -2.71 17.01 -19.37
N SER A 237 -1.74 17.34 -20.25
CA SER A 237 -1.31 16.41 -21.29
C SER A 237 -0.72 15.11 -20.71
N ASP A 238 0.00 15.18 -19.58
CA ASP A 238 0.54 13.98 -18.91
C ASP A 238 -0.58 13.09 -18.37
N ILE A 239 -1.68 13.69 -17.86
CA ILE A 239 -2.86 12.94 -17.41
C ILE A 239 -3.53 12.23 -18.59
N ILE A 240 -3.68 12.90 -19.73
CA ILE A 240 -4.24 12.29 -20.95
C ILE A 240 -3.39 11.10 -21.41
N GLU A 241 -2.07 11.26 -21.47
CA GLU A 241 -1.18 10.17 -21.89
C GLU A 241 -1.19 9.00 -20.90
N ALA A 242 -1.21 9.29 -19.58
CA ALA A 242 -1.32 8.27 -18.55
C ALA A 242 -2.67 7.53 -18.61
N SER A 243 -3.77 8.23 -18.89
CA SER A 243 -5.08 7.59 -19.02
C SER A 243 -5.13 6.56 -20.15
N LYS A 244 -4.44 6.81 -21.27
CA LYS A 244 -4.29 5.84 -22.37
C LYS A 244 -3.51 4.59 -21.95
N ILE A 245 -2.45 4.75 -21.15
CA ILE A 245 -1.67 3.65 -20.59
C ILE A 245 -2.53 2.74 -19.69
N LEU A 246 -3.43 3.34 -18.93
CA LEU A 246 -4.28 2.63 -17.98
C LEU A 246 -5.51 1.98 -18.62
N THR A 247 -5.68 2.05 -19.95
CA THR A 247 -6.78 1.39 -20.67
C THR A 247 -6.64 -0.13 -20.67
N GLY A 248 -7.77 -0.84 -20.76
CA GLY A 248 -7.82 -2.29 -20.98
C GLY A 248 -7.90 -3.15 -19.73
N TRP A 249 -7.70 -2.61 -18.55
CA TRP A 249 -7.81 -3.37 -17.30
C TRP A 249 -9.27 -3.64 -16.92
N GLN A 250 -9.55 -4.88 -16.52
CA GLN A 250 -10.88 -5.38 -16.17
C GLN A 250 -10.81 -6.21 -14.90
N VAL A 251 -11.97 -6.45 -14.26
CA VAL A 251 -12.07 -7.31 -13.07
C VAL A 251 -12.90 -8.55 -13.36
N LYS A 252 -12.53 -9.66 -12.72
CA LYS A 252 -13.27 -10.92 -12.78
C LYS A 252 -14.34 -10.90 -11.69
N GLN A 253 -15.59 -11.14 -12.04
CA GLN A 253 -16.66 -11.28 -11.03
C GLN A 253 -16.51 -12.55 -10.21
N ASN A 254 -16.10 -13.64 -10.86
CA ASN A 254 -15.79 -14.92 -10.24
C ASN A 254 -14.31 -15.21 -10.40
N PHE A 255 -13.64 -15.46 -9.29
CA PHE A 255 -12.22 -15.75 -9.25
C PHE A 255 -11.89 -16.70 -8.09
N SER A 256 -10.79 -17.42 -8.24
CA SER A 256 -10.16 -18.15 -7.15
C SER A 256 -8.71 -17.70 -7.02
N GLY A 257 -8.24 -17.48 -5.79
CA GLY A 257 -6.86 -17.06 -5.54
C GLY A 257 -6.54 -15.64 -5.98
N SER A 258 -5.40 -15.41 -6.63
CA SER A 258 -4.84 -14.08 -6.87
C SER A 258 -5.31 -13.37 -8.14
N GLU A 259 -5.93 -14.09 -9.09
CA GLU A 259 -6.31 -13.53 -10.39
C GLU A 259 -7.68 -12.83 -10.37
N ARG A 260 -7.76 -11.68 -9.71
CA ARG A 260 -9.00 -10.89 -9.58
C ARG A 260 -9.21 -9.88 -10.70
N GLN A 261 -8.15 -9.47 -11.36
CA GLN A 261 -8.14 -8.59 -12.51
C GLN A 261 -7.48 -9.28 -13.71
N TYR A 262 -7.74 -8.75 -14.89
CA TYR A 262 -7.12 -9.21 -16.11
C TYR A 262 -6.97 -8.05 -17.11
N PHE A 263 -6.03 -8.19 -18.01
CA PHE A 263 -5.81 -7.23 -19.09
C PHE A 263 -6.51 -7.68 -20.36
N ASN A 264 -7.29 -6.79 -20.96
CA ASN A 264 -7.94 -6.99 -22.24
C ASN A 264 -7.26 -6.12 -23.31
N GLN A 265 -6.41 -6.73 -24.13
CA GLN A 265 -5.63 -6.06 -25.16
C GLN A 265 -6.50 -5.35 -26.20
N GLU A 266 -7.69 -5.87 -26.52
CA GLU A 266 -8.60 -5.26 -27.51
C GLU A 266 -9.13 -3.90 -27.07
N ARG A 267 -9.17 -3.65 -25.76
CA ARG A 267 -9.63 -2.40 -25.15
C ARG A 267 -8.49 -1.44 -24.82
N HIS A 268 -7.24 -1.85 -25.04
CA HIS A 268 -6.05 -1.08 -24.73
C HIS A 268 -5.64 -0.15 -25.87
N ASP A 269 -5.19 1.06 -25.53
CA ASP A 269 -4.60 2.01 -26.45
C ASP A 269 -3.15 1.66 -26.74
N THR A 270 -2.85 1.29 -27.98
CA THR A 270 -1.52 0.86 -28.42
C THR A 270 -0.67 1.98 -29.01
N SER A 271 -1.16 3.24 -29.00
CA SER A 271 -0.38 4.40 -29.47
C SER A 271 0.87 4.65 -28.60
N ARG A 272 1.79 5.43 -29.11
CA ARG A 272 2.91 5.95 -28.33
C ARG A 272 2.42 7.08 -27.44
N LYS A 273 2.82 7.10 -26.17
CA LYS A 273 2.44 8.10 -25.18
C LYS A 273 3.66 8.94 -24.83
N THR A 274 3.60 10.24 -25.13
CA THR A 274 4.72 11.16 -24.94
C THR A 274 4.39 12.15 -23.83
N PHE A 275 5.18 12.10 -22.77
CA PHE A 275 5.02 12.95 -21.59
C PHE A 275 5.74 14.29 -21.77
N SER A 276 5.32 15.28 -20.99
CA SER A 276 5.86 16.64 -21.02
C SER A 276 7.31 16.74 -20.54
N SER A 277 7.86 17.96 -20.57
CA SER A 277 9.17 18.25 -20.00
C SER A 277 9.27 17.99 -18.50
N LYS A 278 8.15 17.91 -17.77
CA LYS A 278 8.11 17.50 -16.36
C LYS A 278 8.62 16.07 -16.17
N PHE A 279 8.47 15.25 -17.21
CA PHE A 279 8.98 13.88 -17.30
C PHE A 279 10.06 13.73 -18.39
N SER A 280 10.86 14.79 -18.59
CA SER A 280 11.99 14.81 -19.53
C SER A 280 11.63 14.49 -20.98
N ASN A 281 10.39 14.79 -21.40
CA ASN A 281 9.82 14.48 -22.74
C ASN A 281 9.93 12.99 -23.10
N LYS A 282 9.85 12.10 -22.10
CA LYS A 282 9.93 10.67 -22.33
C LYS A 282 8.71 10.12 -23.03
N THR A 283 8.94 9.08 -23.83
CA THR A 283 7.90 8.37 -24.56
C THR A 283 7.85 6.92 -24.06
N ILE A 284 6.65 6.47 -23.72
CA ILE A 284 6.33 5.06 -23.45
C ILE A 284 5.74 4.47 -24.73
N SER A 285 6.32 3.39 -25.20
CA SER A 285 5.80 2.62 -26.33
C SER A 285 4.94 1.47 -25.81
N ASN A 286 4.00 1.00 -26.65
CA ASN A 286 3.12 -0.09 -26.25
C ASN A 286 3.90 -1.31 -25.71
N ASN A 287 3.58 -1.69 -24.49
CA ASN A 287 4.11 -2.85 -23.76
C ASN A 287 2.98 -3.74 -23.20
N ASN A 288 1.77 -3.57 -23.75
CA ASN A 288 0.56 -4.28 -23.34
C ASN A 288 0.29 -4.17 -21.83
N GLU A 289 0.05 -5.29 -21.17
CA GLU A 289 -0.27 -5.35 -19.73
C GLU A 289 0.79 -4.72 -18.83
N LYS A 290 2.05 -4.62 -19.28
CA LYS A 290 3.16 -4.06 -18.50
C LYS A 290 3.33 -2.54 -18.65
N GLU A 291 2.60 -1.92 -19.55
CA GLU A 291 2.74 -0.49 -19.79
C GLU A 291 2.44 0.36 -18.56
N HIS A 292 1.53 -0.11 -17.68
CA HIS A 292 1.27 0.54 -16.39
C HIS A 292 2.50 0.50 -15.46
N GLU A 293 3.35 -0.53 -15.54
CA GLU A 293 4.59 -0.58 -14.78
C GLU A 293 5.62 0.44 -15.31
N ASP A 294 5.69 0.60 -16.65
CA ASP A 294 6.56 1.59 -17.29
C ASP A 294 6.14 3.01 -16.88
N LEU A 295 4.83 3.29 -16.77
CA LEU A 295 4.30 4.56 -16.24
C LEU A 295 4.75 4.80 -14.80
N ILE A 296 4.61 3.81 -13.93
CA ILE A 296 5.07 3.93 -12.53
C ILE A 296 6.59 4.11 -12.47
N ASP A 297 7.35 3.43 -13.33
CA ASP A 297 8.80 3.61 -13.42
C ASP A 297 9.16 5.03 -13.81
N LEU A 298 8.46 5.61 -14.79
CA LEU A 298 8.63 7.01 -15.21
C LEU A 298 8.30 7.99 -14.07
N ILE A 299 7.19 7.81 -13.38
CA ILE A 299 6.78 8.66 -12.25
C ILE A 299 7.85 8.66 -11.15
N PHE A 300 8.43 7.49 -10.85
CA PHE A 300 9.42 7.31 -9.79
C PHE A 300 10.85 7.65 -10.21
N GLU A 301 11.10 8.10 -11.44
CA GLU A 301 12.35 8.79 -11.80
C GLU A 301 12.41 10.20 -11.19
N SER A 302 11.24 10.76 -10.84
CA SER A 302 11.17 12.03 -10.11
C SER A 302 11.41 11.81 -8.61
N ASP A 303 12.33 12.59 -8.02
CA ASP A 303 12.54 12.63 -6.56
C ASP A 303 11.26 13.04 -5.81
N ARG A 304 10.32 13.67 -6.51
CA ARG A 304 9.06 14.12 -5.93
C ARG A 304 8.16 12.99 -5.48
N ALA A 305 8.09 11.87 -6.22
CA ALA A 305 7.26 10.73 -5.84
C ALA A 305 7.66 10.17 -4.47
N VAL A 306 8.97 10.14 -4.18
CA VAL A 306 9.49 9.74 -2.85
C VAL A 306 9.23 10.81 -1.79
N SER A 307 9.47 12.09 -2.12
CA SER A 307 9.27 13.20 -1.19
C SER A 307 7.81 13.37 -0.78
N TYR A 308 6.86 13.17 -1.71
CA TYR A 308 5.44 13.28 -1.44
C TYR A 308 4.97 12.28 -0.38
N THR A 309 5.42 11.04 -0.48
CA THR A 309 5.09 9.99 0.49
C THR A 309 5.65 10.34 1.88
N HIS A 310 6.88 10.83 1.96
CA HIS A 310 7.49 11.26 3.22
C HIS A 310 6.78 12.46 3.85
N LEU A 311 6.21 13.37 3.05
CA LEU A 311 5.43 14.50 3.54
C LEU A 311 4.05 14.09 4.07
N THR A 312 3.43 13.07 3.50
CA THR A 312 2.12 12.57 3.92
C THR A 312 2.18 11.68 5.16
N LEU A 313 3.29 10.97 5.38
CA LEU A 313 3.52 10.12 6.55
C LEU A 313 3.29 10.83 7.90
N PRO A 314 3.85 12.02 8.18
CA PRO A 314 3.63 12.71 9.45
C PRO A 314 2.19 13.14 9.66
N THR A 315 1.47 13.48 8.60
CA THR A 315 0.09 13.96 8.68
C THR A 315 -0.88 12.85 9.09
N ILE A 316 -0.67 11.64 8.59
CA ILE A 316 -1.50 10.47 8.91
C ILE A 316 -1.17 9.92 10.30
N CYS A 317 0.08 10.03 10.75
CA CYS A 317 0.51 9.57 12.07
C CYS A 317 0.27 10.58 13.21
N SER A 318 -0.25 11.76 12.94
CA SER A 318 -0.49 12.82 13.92
C SER A 318 -1.94 12.91 14.42
N VAL A 319 -2.82 12.01 13.97
CA VAL A 319 -4.21 11.90 14.43
C VAL A 319 -4.35 10.96 15.61
#